data_de5f461d1dacb7a1520e5f52f439c6fe
#
_entry.id   de5f461d1dacb7a1520e5f52f439c6fe
#
_cell.length_a   1.000
_cell.length_b   1.000
_cell.length_c   1.000
_cell.angle_alpha   90.00
_cell.angle_beta   90.00
_cell.angle_gamma   90.00
#
_symmetry.space_group_name_H-M   'P 1'
#
loop_
_entity.id
_entity.type
_entity.pdbx_description
1 polymer ?
#
loop_
_entity_poly.entity_id
_entity_poly.type
_entity_poly.pdbx_seq_one_letter_code
_entity_poly.pdbx_strand_id
1 'polypeptide(L)'
;LIRWLCDYHNLNEEDLRKSLYWHQDNDAVSNFMRVARGLESLVFGEPQILGQVKKAFADSQKGHMKASELERMFQKSFSVAKRVRTETDIGASAGSVAFAACTLARQIFESLSTVTVLLVGAGETIELVARHLREHKVQKMIIANRTRERAQILADEVGAEVIALSEIDERLREADIIISSTASPLPIIGKG
;
A
#
# COMPACT_ATOMS: atom_id res chain seq x y z
N LEU A 1 19.64 0.94 19.59
CA LEU A 1 18.65 0.67 18.56
C LEU A 1 19.25 0.87 17.14
N ILE A 2 19.86 2.03 16.82
CA ILE A 2 20.42 2.30 15.49
C ILE A 2 21.46 1.25 15.10
N ARG A 3 22.43 0.96 15.99
CA ARG A 3 23.43 -0.09 15.72
C ARG A 3 22.77 -1.45 15.46
N TRP A 4 21.78 -1.82 16.27
CA TRP A 4 21.04 -3.06 16.06
C TRP A 4 20.35 -3.11 14.69
N LEU A 5 19.76 -2.00 14.24
CA LEU A 5 19.17 -1.90 12.88
C LEU A 5 20.24 -2.05 11.79
N CYS A 6 21.41 -1.39 11.98
CA CYS A 6 22.51 -1.52 11.04
C CYS A 6 23.01 -2.97 10.92
N ASP A 7 23.21 -3.62 12.08
CA ASP A 7 23.69 -5.00 12.14
C ASP A 7 22.67 -5.97 11.51
N TYR A 8 21.38 -5.81 11.86
CA TYR A 8 20.32 -6.69 11.38
C TYR A 8 20.08 -6.57 9.86
N HIS A 9 20.16 -5.36 9.30
CA HIS A 9 19.92 -5.11 7.88
C HIS A 9 21.21 -4.97 7.06
N ASN A 10 22.37 -5.12 7.66
CA ASN A 10 23.69 -4.94 7.03
C ASN A 10 23.82 -3.56 6.35
N LEU A 11 23.47 -2.49 7.08
CA LEU A 11 23.45 -1.11 6.60
C LEU A 11 24.60 -0.30 7.22
N ASN A 12 25.07 0.71 6.48
CA ASN A 12 25.97 1.71 7.02
C ASN A 12 25.23 2.67 7.97
N GLU A 13 25.80 2.92 9.16
CA GLU A 13 25.15 3.77 10.17
C GLU A 13 24.99 5.21 9.69
N GLU A 14 25.97 5.76 8.97
CA GLU A 14 25.92 7.14 8.49
C GLU A 14 24.81 7.34 7.45
N ASP A 15 24.61 6.38 6.57
CA ASP A 15 23.54 6.44 5.57
C ASP A 15 22.18 6.21 6.19
N LEU A 16 22.07 5.28 7.15
CA LEU A 16 20.82 5.07 7.87
C LEU A 16 20.40 6.33 8.64
N ARG A 17 21.33 7.03 9.28
CA ARG A 17 21.04 8.26 10.04
C ARG A 17 20.45 9.38 9.17
N LYS A 18 20.81 9.48 7.90
CA LYS A 18 20.23 10.45 6.95
C LYS A 18 18.74 10.21 6.67
N SER A 19 18.30 8.98 6.86
CA SER A 19 16.91 8.53 6.62
C SER A 19 16.08 8.39 7.90
N LEU A 20 16.65 8.70 9.06
CA LEU A 20 15.98 8.60 10.36
C LEU A 20 15.64 9.96 10.93
N TYR A 21 14.48 10.03 11.53
CA TYR A 21 14.12 11.08 12.46
C TYR A 21 13.88 10.48 13.87
N TRP A 22 14.03 11.28 14.88
CA TRP A 22 13.95 10.84 16.27
C TRP A 22 13.01 11.74 17.06
N HIS A 23 12.01 11.15 17.68
CA HIS A 23 11.09 11.84 18.57
C HIS A 23 11.16 11.23 19.97
N GLN A 24 10.96 12.06 21.00
CA GLN A 24 10.96 11.65 22.42
C GLN A 24 9.69 12.15 23.11
N ASP A 25 9.32 11.46 24.18
CA ASP A 25 8.22 11.84 25.07
C ASP A 25 6.91 12.16 24.30
N ASN A 26 6.34 13.32 24.51
CA ASN A 26 5.08 13.75 23.91
C ASN A 26 5.15 13.86 22.37
N ASP A 27 6.31 14.22 21.84
CA ASP A 27 6.50 14.30 20.39
C ASP A 27 6.47 12.91 19.75
N ALA A 28 7.05 11.91 20.41
CA ALA A 28 6.97 10.52 19.97
C ALA A 28 5.52 10.01 19.97
N VAL A 29 4.75 10.30 21.02
CA VAL A 29 3.33 9.93 21.09
C VAL A 29 2.52 10.63 20.01
N SER A 30 2.73 11.94 19.83
CA SER A 30 2.06 12.75 18.81
C SER A 30 2.34 12.22 17.39
N ASN A 31 3.63 12.01 17.09
CA ASN A 31 4.05 11.47 15.80
C ASN A 31 3.46 10.07 15.57
N PHE A 32 3.53 9.18 16.56
CA PHE A 32 2.94 7.85 16.44
C PHE A 32 1.43 7.89 16.15
N MET A 33 0.69 8.77 16.81
CA MET A 33 -0.73 8.95 16.55
C MET A 33 -1.00 9.49 15.14
N ARG A 34 -0.15 10.35 14.59
CA ARG A 34 -0.24 10.85 13.21
C ARG A 34 0.04 9.73 12.21
N VAL A 35 1.09 8.96 12.43
CA VAL A 35 1.43 7.78 11.60
C VAL A 35 0.29 6.76 11.62
N ALA A 36 -0.23 6.40 12.79
CA ALA A 36 -1.33 5.42 12.92
C ALA A 36 -2.63 5.85 12.20
N ARG A 37 -2.82 7.15 11.97
CA ARG A 37 -3.94 7.71 11.19
C ARG A 37 -3.65 7.82 9.70
N GLY A 38 -2.41 7.55 9.27
CA GLY A 38 -1.96 7.75 7.88
C GLY A 38 -1.76 9.21 7.51
N LEU A 39 -1.51 10.12 8.47
CA LEU A 39 -1.28 11.54 8.19
C LEU A 39 0.15 11.84 7.76
N GLU A 40 1.07 10.92 7.97
CA GLU A 40 2.48 11.00 7.53
C GLU A 40 2.74 10.17 6.26
N SER A 41 1.69 9.66 5.64
CA SER A 41 1.76 8.92 4.39
C SER A 41 1.67 9.87 3.19
N LEU A 42 2.24 9.46 2.06
CA LEU A 42 2.12 10.16 0.77
C LEU A 42 0.65 10.32 0.36
N VAL A 43 -0.18 9.37 0.73
CA VAL A 43 -1.63 9.40 0.55
C VAL A 43 -2.29 9.49 1.93
N PHE A 44 -2.93 10.62 2.23
CA PHE A 44 -3.55 10.85 3.53
C PHE A 44 -4.63 9.83 3.86
N GLY A 45 -4.59 9.29 5.08
CA GLY A 45 -5.63 8.42 5.60
C GLY A 45 -5.59 6.98 5.12
N GLU A 46 -4.45 6.51 4.60
CA GLU A 46 -4.27 5.15 4.09
C GLU A 46 -4.68 4.09 5.13
N PRO A 47 -5.72 3.27 4.84
CA PRO A 47 -6.26 2.32 5.82
C PRO A 47 -5.29 1.20 6.19
N GLN A 48 -4.37 0.86 5.29
CA GLN A 48 -3.40 -0.20 5.46
C GLN A 48 -2.41 0.07 6.61
N ILE A 49 -2.04 1.34 6.83
CA ILE A 49 -1.09 1.73 7.89
C ILE A 49 -1.63 1.33 9.26
N LEU A 50 -2.90 1.60 9.55
CA LEU A 50 -3.49 1.19 10.83
C LEU A 50 -3.50 -0.34 11.00
N GLY A 51 -3.73 -1.07 9.92
CA GLY A 51 -3.64 -2.53 9.88
C GLY A 51 -2.24 -3.03 10.21
N GLN A 52 -1.21 -2.43 9.60
CA GLN A 52 0.20 -2.74 9.85
C GLN A 52 0.60 -2.45 11.31
N VAL A 53 0.19 -1.30 11.85
CA VAL A 53 0.46 -0.94 13.26
C VAL A 53 -0.21 -1.92 14.22
N LYS A 54 -1.46 -2.33 13.98
CA LYS A 54 -2.15 -3.35 14.78
C LYS A 54 -1.47 -4.70 14.73
N LYS A 55 -1.02 -5.11 13.54
CA LYS A 55 -0.28 -6.37 13.37
C LYS A 55 1.04 -6.34 14.12
N ALA A 56 1.83 -5.28 13.96
CA ALA A 56 3.10 -5.11 14.68
C ALA A 56 2.90 -5.13 16.20
N PHE A 57 1.85 -4.48 16.70
CA PHE A 57 1.49 -4.52 18.11
C PHE A 57 1.13 -5.95 18.57
N ALA A 58 0.28 -6.66 17.83
CA ALA A 58 -0.09 -8.04 18.14
C ALA A 58 1.13 -8.98 18.14
N ASP A 59 2.06 -8.79 17.23
CA ASP A 59 3.29 -9.58 17.16
C ASP A 59 4.23 -9.26 18.34
N SER A 60 4.32 -8.00 18.78
CA SER A 60 5.09 -7.60 19.97
C SER A 60 4.55 -8.23 21.27
N GLN A 61 3.24 -8.41 21.37
CA GLN A 61 2.59 -9.06 22.52
C GLN A 61 2.99 -10.55 22.65
N LYS A 62 3.23 -11.24 21.55
CA LYS A 62 3.70 -12.63 21.55
C LYS A 62 5.12 -12.75 22.12
N GLY A 63 5.94 -11.70 21.99
CA GLY A 63 7.30 -11.63 22.50
C GLY A 63 7.43 -11.28 23.98
N HIS A 64 6.36 -11.33 24.77
CA HIS A 64 6.33 -11.02 26.22
C HIS A 64 6.76 -9.59 26.59
N MET A 65 6.73 -8.65 25.70
CA MET A 65 6.94 -7.22 26.01
C MET A 65 5.73 -6.65 26.75
N LYS A 66 5.73 -6.82 28.07
CA LYS A 66 4.74 -6.21 28.97
C LYS A 66 5.19 -4.81 29.38
N ALA A 67 5.00 -3.83 28.53
CA ALA A 67 5.15 -2.43 28.89
C ALA A 67 3.76 -1.79 28.93
N SER A 68 3.15 -1.72 30.12
CA SER A 68 1.77 -1.27 30.32
C SER A 68 1.50 0.14 29.75
N GLU A 69 2.47 1.04 29.77
CA GLU A 69 2.33 2.38 29.22
C GLU A 69 2.29 2.37 27.68
N LEU A 70 3.18 1.60 27.03
CA LEU A 70 3.16 1.43 25.57
C LEU A 70 1.86 0.77 25.11
N GLU A 71 1.40 -0.24 25.82
CA GLU A 71 0.12 -0.90 25.52
C GLU A 71 -1.05 0.08 25.56
N ARG A 72 -1.13 0.91 26.61
CA ARG A 72 -2.14 1.97 26.74
C ARG A 72 -2.05 2.99 25.61
N MET A 73 -0.83 3.37 25.20
CA MET A 73 -0.60 4.28 24.06
C MET A 73 -1.11 3.66 22.76
N PHE A 74 -0.81 2.40 22.46
CA PHE A 74 -1.29 1.71 21.29
C PHE A 74 -2.83 1.64 21.25
N GLN A 75 -3.45 1.20 22.35
CA GLN A 75 -4.92 1.09 22.44
C GLN A 75 -5.59 2.47 22.28
N LYS A 76 -5.03 3.51 22.89
CA LYS A 76 -5.53 4.87 22.70
C LYS A 76 -5.40 5.34 21.26
N SER A 77 -4.27 5.05 20.63
CA SER A 77 -4.03 5.41 19.21
C SER A 77 -5.01 4.72 18.27
N PHE A 78 -5.34 3.44 18.52
CA PHE A 78 -6.35 2.72 17.73
C PHE A 78 -7.75 3.33 17.89
N SER A 79 -8.12 3.68 19.12
CA SER A 79 -9.40 4.33 19.40
C SER A 79 -9.50 5.69 18.69
N VAL A 80 -8.45 6.50 18.78
CA VAL A 80 -8.41 7.82 18.14
C VAL A 80 -8.40 7.69 16.61
N ALA A 81 -7.63 6.75 16.05
CA ALA A 81 -7.63 6.51 14.61
C ALA A 81 -9.01 6.08 14.09
N LYS A 82 -9.74 5.25 14.84
CA LYS A 82 -11.11 4.87 14.52
C LYS A 82 -12.06 6.08 14.54
N ARG A 83 -11.97 6.91 15.58
CA ARG A 83 -12.80 8.13 15.68
C ARG A 83 -12.56 9.09 14.53
N VAL A 84 -11.30 9.39 14.22
CA VAL A 84 -10.96 10.28 13.09
C VAL A 84 -11.57 9.77 11.79
N ARG A 85 -11.51 8.46 11.52
CA ARG A 85 -12.12 7.88 10.32
C ARG A 85 -13.65 7.96 10.30
N THR A 86 -14.29 7.91 11.47
CA THR A 86 -15.74 7.94 11.57
C THR A 86 -16.29 9.36 11.58
N GLU A 87 -15.55 10.31 12.16
CA GLU A 87 -15.99 11.67 12.42
C GLU A 87 -15.48 12.69 11.38
N THR A 88 -14.61 12.24 10.43
CA THR A 88 -14.05 13.12 9.39
C THR A 88 -14.05 12.46 8.01
N ASP A 89 -13.97 13.27 6.97
CA ASP A 89 -13.89 12.82 5.57
C ASP A 89 -12.56 12.09 5.23
N ILE A 90 -11.58 12.08 6.14
CA ILE A 90 -10.34 11.32 6.00
C ILE A 90 -10.62 9.82 5.86
N GLY A 91 -11.68 9.33 6.51
CA GLY A 91 -12.13 7.95 6.35
C GLY A 91 -12.95 7.67 5.09
N ALA A 92 -13.65 8.68 4.59
CA ALA A 92 -14.51 8.59 3.40
C ALA A 92 -13.72 8.86 2.10
N SER A 93 -12.77 9.76 2.16
CA SER A 93 -11.83 10.03 1.05
C SER A 93 -10.76 8.96 0.99
N ALA A 94 -11.14 7.68 1.07
CA ALA A 94 -10.20 6.58 1.13
C ALA A 94 -8.98 6.85 0.25
N GLY A 95 -8.05 7.63 0.80
CA GLY A 95 -6.80 8.01 0.18
C GLY A 95 -5.88 6.80 0.06
N SER A 96 -6.38 5.72 -0.49
CA SER A 96 -5.53 4.62 -0.90
C SER A 96 -4.82 5.03 -2.20
N VAL A 97 -3.60 4.60 -2.38
CA VAL A 97 -2.88 4.68 -3.67
C VAL A 97 -3.77 4.18 -4.80
N ALA A 98 -4.60 3.16 -4.53
CA ALA A 98 -5.59 2.62 -5.44
C ALA A 98 -6.61 3.68 -5.88
N PHE A 99 -7.21 4.41 -4.94
CA PHE A 99 -8.17 5.48 -5.25
C PHE A 99 -7.50 6.62 -6.03
N ALA A 100 -6.29 7.03 -5.63
CA ALA A 100 -5.54 8.07 -6.32
C ALA A 100 -5.23 7.68 -7.78
N ALA A 101 -4.81 6.43 -8.01
CA ALA A 101 -4.55 5.91 -9.36
C ALA A 101 -5.81 5.92 -10.22
N CYS A 102 -6.94 5.47 -9.70
CA CYS A 102 -8.22 5.48 -10.42
C CYS A 102 -8.73 6.90 -10.67
N THR A 103 -8.54 7.82 -9.72
CA THR A 103 -8.91 9.22 -9.89
C THR A 103 -8.07 9.89 -10.98
N LEU A 104 -6.76 9.65 -11.00
CA LEU A 104 -5.86 10.14 -12.04
C LEU A 104 -6.24 9.58 -13.42
N ALA A 105 -6.52 8.29 -13.51
CA ALA A 105 -6.98 7.66 -14.75
C ALA A 105 -8.24 8.36 -15.31
N ARG A 106 -9.21 8.66 -14.44
CA ARG A 106 -10.45 9.37 -14.83
C ARG A 106 -10.23 10.83 -15.21
N GLN A 107 -9.15 11.46 -14.77
CA GLN A 107 -8.79 12.81 -15.19
C GLN A 107 -8.15 12.83 -16.58
N ILE A 108 -7.45 11.75 -16.93
CA ILE A 108 -6.74 11.62 -18.23
C ILE A 108 -7.67 11.12 -19.33
N PHE A 109 -8.57 10.19 -19.00
CA PHE A 109 -9.47 9.55 -19.96
C PHE A 109 -10.92 9.99 -19.71
N GLU A 110 -11.62 10.41 -20.76
CA GLU A 110 -13.03 10.80 -20.67
C GLU A 110 -13.93 9.65 -20.18
N SER A 111 -13.60 8.42 -20.58
CA SER A 111 -14.29 7.20 -20.17
C SER A 111 -13.32 6.06 -20.01
N LEU A 112 -13.41 5.33 -18.90
CA LEU A 112 -12.64 4.10 -18.69
C LEU A 112 -13.22 2.89 -19.44
N SER A 113 -14.43 2.99 -20.00
CA SER A 113 -15.07 1.90 -20.75
C SER A 113 -14.41 1.58 -22.10
N THR A 114 -13.44 2.34 -22.52
CA THR A 114 -12.63 2.12 -23.73
C THR A 114 -11.17 1.85 -23.43
N VAL A 115 -10.82 1.78 -22.15
CA VAL A 115 -9.43 1.72 -21.66
C VAL A 115 -9.03 0.30 -21.28
N THR A 116 -7.84 -0.09 -21.70
CA THR A 116 -7.16 -1.33 -21.27
C THR A 116 -6.13 -1.01 -20.18
N VAL A 117 -6.22 -1.69 -19.04
CA VAL A 117 -5.33 -1.49 -17.91
C VAL A 117 -4.48 -2.73 -17.66
N LEU A 118 -3.16 -2.55 -17.63
CA LEU A 118 -2.21 -3.57 -17.18
C LEU A 118 -1.84 -3.36 -15.72
N LEU A 119 -2.16 -4.35 -14.89
CA LEU A 119 -1.86 -4.39 -13.47
C LEU A 119 -0.66 -5.31 -13.24
N VAL A 120 0.42 -4.81 -12.64
CA VAL A 120 1.62 -5.59 -12.36
C VAL A 120 1.76 -5.83 -10.87
N GLY A 121 1.59 -7.09 -10.46
CA GLY A 121 1.50 -7.56 -9.09
C GLY A 121 0.13 -8.15 -8.78
N ALA A 122 0.00 -8.81 -7.62
CA ALA A 122 -1.26 -9.32 -7.07
C ALA A 122 -1.24 -9.20 -5.53
N GLY A 123 -0.80 -8.06 -5.03
CA GLY A 123 -0.84 -7.70 -3.62
C GLY A 123 -2.07 -6.84 -3.31
N GLU A 124 -2.27 -6.54 -2.05
CA GLU A 124 -3.43 -5.79 -1.52
C GLU A 124 -3.71 -4.49 -2.27
N THR A 125 -2.68 -3.74 -2.65
CA THR A 125 -2.84 -2.49 -3.43
C THR A 125 -3.43 -2.76 -4.81
N ILE A 126 -2.91 -3.78 -5.53
CA ILE A 126 -3.43 -4.15 -6.87
C ILE A 126 -4.84 -4.72 -6.77
N GLU A 127 -5.16 -5.49 -5.73
CA GLU A 127 -6.52 -5.98 -5.49
C GLU A 127 -7.51 -4.81 -5.33
N LEU A 128 -7.16 -3.79 -4.54
CA LEU A 128 -7.98 -2.60 -4.36
C LEU A 128 -8.14 -1.81 -5.68
N VAL A 129 -7.04 -1.62 -6.42
CA VAL A 129 -7.09 -0.97 -7.74
C VAL A 129 -8.01 -1.72 -8.69
N ALA A 130 -7.87 -3.04 -8.80
CA ALA A 130 -8.66 -3.87 -9.71
C ALA A 130 -10.15 -3.79 -9.40
N ARG A 131 -10.54 -3.83 -8.12
CA ARG A 131 -11.93 -3.67 -7.69
C ARG A 131 -12.50 -2.30 -8.06
N HIS A 132 -11.75 -1.22 -7.81
CA HIS A 132 -12.16 0.13 -8.20
C HIS A 132 -12.30 0.29 -9.71
N LEU A 133 -11.35 -0.23 -10.49
CA LEU A 133 -11.43 -0.19 -11.96
C LEU A 133 -12.64 -0.98 -12.48
N ARG A 134 -12.97 -2.11 -11.88
CA ARG A 134 -14.19 -2.88 -12.19
C ARG A 134 -15.46 -2.08 -11.93
N GLU A 135 -15.56 -1.40 -10.77
CA GLU A 135 -16.69 -0.52 -10.44
C GLU A 135 -16.87 0.60 -11.47
N HIS A 136 -15.76 1.11 -12.02
CA HIS A 136 -15.75 2.12 -13.07
C HIS A 136 -15.87 1.55 -14.50
N LYS A 137 -16.16 0.25 -14.63
CA LYS A 137 -16.42 -0.42 -15.91
C LYS A 137 -15.30 -0.26 -16.94
N VAL A 138 -14.06 -0.41 -16.50
CA VAL A 138 -12.90 -0.48 -17.40
C VAL A 138 -13.13 -1.57 -18.43
N GLN A 139 -12.78 -1.30 -19.70
CA GLN A 139 -13.02 -2.20 -20.83
C GLN A 139 -12.30 -3.54 -20.66
N LYS A 140 -11.01 -3.48 -20.36
CA LYS A 140 -10.16 -4.66 -20.23
C LYS A 140 -9.15 -4.48 -19.09
N MET A 141 -8.98 -5.50 -18.29
CA MET A 141 -7.93 -5.58 -17.30
C MET A 141 -7.04 -6.80 -17.56
N ILE A 142 -5.74 -6.59 -17.51
CA ILE A 142 -4.71 -7.63 -17.63
C ILE A 142 -3.91 -7.62 -16.36
N ILE A 143 -3.73 -8.77 -15.71
CA ILE A 143 -2.98 -8.90 -14.45
C ILE A 143 -1.73 -9.74 -14.73
N ALA A 144 -0.56 -9.12 -14.55
CA ALA A 144 0.73 -9.78 -14.62
C ALA A 144 1.28 -10.03 -13.21
N ASN A 145 1.59 -11.26 -12.85
CA ASN A 145 2.19 -11.57 -11.55
C ASN A 145 3.15 -12.75 -11.63
N ARG A 146 4.15 -12.77 -10.74
CA ARG A 146 5.10 -13.89 -10.64
C ARG A 146 4.42 -15.20 -10.29
N THR A 147 3.43 -15.17 -9.39
CA THR A 147 2.63 -16.32 -8.97
C THR A 147 1.28 -16.28 -9.69
N ARG A 148 1.12 -17.14 -10.69
CA ARG A 148 -0.07 -17.15 -11.56
C ARG A 148 -1.35 -17.46 -10.80
N GLU A 149 -1.29 -18.39 -9.85
CA GLU A 149 -2.44 -18.81 -9.03
C GLU A 149 -3.01 -17.65 -8.23
N ARG A 150 -2.14 -16.80 -7.69
CA ARG A 150 -2.55 -15.61 -6.94
C ARG A 150 -3.22 -14.56 -7.83
N ALA A 151 -2.68 -14.36 -9.03
CA ALA A 151 -3.27 -13.46 -10.01
C ALA A 151 -4.63 -14.01 -10.51
N GLN A 152 -4.76 -15.33 -10.66
CA GLN A 152 -5.98 -15.96 -11.13
C GLN A 152 -7.16 -15.75 -10.18
N ILE A 153 -6.95 -15.88 -8.87
CA ILE A 153 -7.98 -15.62 -7.86
C ILE A 153 -8.55 -14.21 -8.02
N LEU A 154 -7.67 -13.21 -8.17
CA LEU A 154 -8.10 -11.83 -8.37
C LEU A 154 -8.77 -11.64 -9.73
N ALA A 155 -8.21 -12.25 -10.78
CA ALA A 155 -8.75 -12.14 -12.14
C ALA A 155 -10.17 -12.71 -12.24
N ASP A 156 -10.42 -13.85 -11.60
CA ASP A 156 -11.76 -14.47 -11.54
C ASP A 156 -12.77 -13.57 -10.82
N GLU A 157 -12.33 -12.85 -9.78
CA GLU A 157 -13.16 -11.90 -9.06
C GLU A 157 -13.54 -10.68 -9.92
N VAL A 158 -12.56 -10.09 -10.63
CA VAL A 158 -12.76 -8.81 -11.33
C VAL A 158 -13.04 -8.95 -12.83
N GLY A 159 -12.95 -10.15 -13.38
CA GLY A 159 -13.12 -10.40 -14.82
C GLY A 159 -11.90 -9.97 -15.65
N ALA A 160 -10.69 -10.23 -15.15
CA ALA A 160 -9.44 -9.87 -15.80
C ALA A 160 -8.77 -11.06 -16.50
N GLU A 161 -7.87 -10.76 -17.45
CA GLU A 161 -6.97 -11.72 -18.08
C GLU A 161 -5.69 -11.86 -17.27
N VAL A 162 -5.13 -13.07 -17.13
CA VAL A 162 -3.87 -13.31 -16.41
C VAL A 162 -2.76 -13.64 -17.40
N ILE A 163 -1.63 -12.95 -17.26
CA ILE A 163 -0.40 -13.20 -18.01
C ILE A 163 0.79 -13.47 -17.10
N ALA A 164 1.84 -14.10 -17.62
CA ALA A 164 3.12 -14.20 -16.92
C ALA A 164 3.88 -12.87 -17.00
N LEU A 165 4.81 -12.64 -16.06
CA LEU A 165 5.67 -11.44 -16.10
C LEU A 165 6.51 -11.36 -17.39
N SER A 166 6.90 -12.50 -17.95
CA SER A 166 7.66 -12.59 -19.20
C SER A 166 6.86 -12.16 -20.45
N GLU A 167 5.52 -12.10 -20.34
CA GLU A 167 4.64 -11.71 -21.44
C GLU A 167 4.32 -10.20 -21.42
N ILE A 168 4.82 -9.46 -20.41
CA ILE A 168 4.52 -8.04 -20.27
C ILE A 168 4.92 -7.25 -21.52
N ASP A 169 6.13 -7.46 -22.03
CA ASP A 169 6.67 -6.69 -23.17
C ASP A 169 5.79 -6.80 -24.42
N GLU A 170 5.24 -7.98 -24.67
CA GLU A 170 4.34 -8.22 -25.79
C GLU A 170 2.98 -7.52 -25.61
N ARG A 171 2.53 -7.42 -24.38
CA ARG A 171 1.20 -6.90 -24.00
C ARG A 171 1.21 -5.40 -23.65
N LEU A 172 2.39 -4.78 -23.49
CA LEU A 172 2.51 -3.34 -23.19
C LEU A 172 1.80 -2.46 -24.24
N ARG A 173 1.83 -2.86 -25.49
CA ARG A 173 1.21 -2.11 -26.59
C ARG A 173 -0.32 -2.07 -26.54
N GLU A 174 -0.94 -3.00 -25.81
CA GLU A 174 -2.39 -3.05 -25.64
C GLU A 174 -2.87 -2.16 -24.49
N ALA A 175 -1.97 -1.79 -23.57
CA ALA A 175 -2.31 -1.09 -22.35
C ALA A 175 -2.28 0.44 -22.53
N ASP A 176 -3.40 1.08 -22.22
CA ASP A 176 -3.50 2.53 -22.11
C ASP A 176 -2.98 3.02 -20.75
N ILE A 177 -3.13 2.21 -19.72
CA ILE A 177 -2.73 2.49 -18.35
C ILE A 177 -1.94 1.31 -17.78
N ILE A 178 -0.82 1.60 -17.12
CA ILE A 178 -0.04 0.61 -16.39
C ILE A 178 0.03 1.01 -14.92
N ILE A 179 -0.37 0.09 -14.03
CA ILE A 179 -0.26 0.28 -12.58
C ILE A 179 0.57 -0.87 -12.01
N SER A 180 1.72 -0.54 -11.43
CA SER A 180 2.62 -1.51 -10.83
C SER A 180 2.72 -1.33 -9.32
N SER A 181 2.52 -2.42 -8.57
CA SER A 181 2.78 -2.49 -7.14
C SER A 181 3.37 -3.86 -6.81
N THR A 182 4.70 -3.91 -6.77
CA THR A 182 5.46 -5.15 -6.56
C THR A 182 6.53 -4.95 -5.51
N ALA A 183 6.93 -6.04 -4.85
CA ALA A 183 8.09 -6.07 -3.96
C ALA A 183 9.38 -6.50 -4.70
N SER A 184 9.42 -6.36 -6.02
CA SER A 184 10.61 -6.73 -6.81
C SER A 184 11.77 -5.77 -6.52
N PRO A 185 12.96 -6.27 -6.19
CA PRO A 185 14.16 -5.44 -6.05
C PRO A 185 14.72 -4.96 -7.41
N LEU A 186 14.25 -5.56 -8.51
CA LEU A 186 14.67 -5.21 -9.86
C LEU A 186 13.53 -4.54 -10.63
N PRO A 187 13.84 -3.61 -11.54
CA PRO A 187 12.85 -3.06 -12.45
C PRO A 187 12.17 -4.18 -13.24
N ILE A 188 10.83 -4.15 -13.30
CA ILE A 188 10.04 -5.12 -14.08
C ILE A 188 9.78 -4.58 -15.48
N ILE A 189 9.62 -3.25 -15.59
CA ILE A 189 9.46 -2.55 -16.85
C ILE A 189 10.65 -1.60 -16.97
N GLY A 190 11.42 -1.73 -18.04
CA GLY A 190 12.62 -0.95 -18.32
C GLY A 190 12.54 -0.24 -19.67
N LYS A 191 13.56 0.56 -19.99
CA LYS A 191 13.81 0.97 -21.37
C LYS A 191 14.32 -0.26 -22.12
N GLY A 192 13.56 -0.70 -23.10
CA GLY A 192 14.02 -1.69 -24.06
C GLY A 192 15.18 -1.15 -24.91
#